data_ae910b3db22ff4e5891812925aab4246
#
_entry.id   ae910b3db22ff4e5891812925aab4246
#
_cell.length_a   1.000
_cell.length_b   1.000
_cell.length_c   1.000
_cell.angle_alpha   90.00
_cell.angle_beta   90.00
_cell.angle_gamma   90.00
#
_symmetry.space_group_name_H-M   'P 1'
#
loop_
_entity.id
_entity.type
_entity.pdbx_description
1 polymer ?
#
loop_
_entity_poly.entity_id
_entity_poly.type
_entity_poly.pdbx_seq_one_letter_code
_entity_poly.pdbx_strand_id
1 'polypeptide(L)'
;FISVPKKLAPGKDTAAIFSHIQVDGHSIFQYDAVTGQWITMTSSSPIKPLDAVWIYSRVADKVSLTYDSDPLQTPPTKELRKGWNAIGFTGLEPLEAKFTFLSVQDKWVNCLGFNEEKQQYDQMIIKGRNDDARLYPYSGYWLFMSDNGTLAAISA
;
A
#
# COMPACT_ATOMS: atom_id res chain seq x y z
N PHE A 1 -4.30 7.48 -2.56
CA PHE A 1 -4.11 6.11 -2.08
C PHE A 1 -2.61 5.90 -1.94
N ILE A 2 -2.11 5.82 -0.72
CA ILE A 2 -0.68 5.92 -0.38
C ILE A 2 -0.20 4.70 0.42
N SER A 3 1.12 4.53 0.48
CA SER A 3 1.78 3.51 1.28
C SER A 3 3.16 3.98 1.78
N VAL A 4 3.78 3.20 2.66
CA VAL A 4 5.17 3.37 3.06
C VAL A 4 6.00 2.20 2.54
N PRO A 5 7.14 2.46 1.89
CA PRO A 5 7.91 1.40 1.25
C PRO A 5 8.72 0.56 2.25
N LYS A 6 9.02 1.10 3.43
CA LYS A 6 9.83 0.46 4.47
C LYS A 6 9.21 0.68 5.85
N LYS A 7 9.62 -0.15 6.81
CA LYS A 7 9.26 0.00 8.21
C LYS A 7 9.69 1.36 8.75
N LEU A 8 8.77 2.03 9.41
CA LEU A 8 9.02 3.32 10.04
C LEU A 8 9.66 3.12 11.43
N ALA A 9 10.43 4.11 11.85
CA ALA A 9 11.06 4.12 13.17
C ALA A 9 10.01 4.10 14.29
N PRO A 10 10.28 3.46 15.43
CA PRO A 10 9.39 3.46 16.58
C PRO A 10 8.98 4.87 17.00
N GLY A 11 7.68 5.07 17.21
CA GLY A 11 7.10 6.37 17.53
C GLY A 11 6.88 7.30 16.33
N LYS A 12 7.26 6.86 15.13
CA LYS A 12 6.98 7.51 13.83
C LYS A 12 6.19 6.61 12.89
N ASP A 13 5.63 5.53 13.40
CA ASP A 13 5.01 4.41 12.70
C ASP A 13 3.49 4.35 12.89
N THR A 14 2.87 5.48 13.20
CA THR A 14 1.41 5.59 13.36
C THR A 14 0.84 6.69 12.47
N ALA A 15 -0.49 6.69 12.30
CA ALA A 15 -1.20 7.70 11.51
C ALA A 15 -1.06 9.14 12.06
N ALA A 16 -0.44 9.33 13.23
CA ALA A 16 -0.05 10.65 13.73
C ALA A 16 0.87 11.41 12.76
N ILE A 17 1.62 10.71 11.89
CA ILE A 17 2.45 11.35 10.85
C ILE A 17 1.64 12.18 9.85
N PHE A 18 0.33 11.94 9.75
CA PHE A 18 -0.59 12.67 8.87
C PHE A 18 -1.30 13.85 9.57
N SER A 19 -0.98 14.14 10.83
CA SER A 19 -1.73 15.14 11.65
C SER A 19 -1.72 16.56 11.09
N HIS A 20 -0.76 16.91 10.24
CA HIS A 20 -0.66 18.21 9.59
C HIS A 20 -1.42 18.31 8.26
N ILE A 21 -1.85 17.18 7.71
CA ILE A 21 -2.57 17.14 6.43
C ILE A 21 -3.96 17.75 6.59
N GLN A 22 -4.34 18.64 5.66
CA GLN A 22 -5.65 19.27 5.64
C GLN A 22 -6.70 18.33 5.06
N VAL A 23 -7.27 17.50 5.91
CA VAL A 23 -8.25 16.45 5.51
C VAL A 23 -9.69 16.98 5.45
N ASP A 24 -9.96 18.26 5.76
CA ASP A 24 -11.28 18.92 5.72
C ASP A 24 -12.41 18.09 6.40
N GLY A 25 -12.10 17.49 7.55
CA GLY A 25 -13.05 16.65 8.28
C GLY A 25 -13.22 15.22 7.74
N HIS A 26 -12.54 14.86 6.65
CA HIS A 26 -12.54 13.49 6.15
C HIS A 26 -11.70 12.59 7.06
N SER A 27 -12.16 11.35 7.22
CA SER A 27 -11.40 10.32 7.92
C SER A 27 -10.31 9.73 7.03
N ILE A 28 -9.29 9.16 7.67
CA ILE A 28 -8.27 8.35 7.02
C ILE A 28 -8.69 6.89 7.17
N PHE A 29 -8.52 6.07 6.13
CA PHE A 29 -9.01 4.71 6.12
C PHE A 29 -7.94 3.69 5.72
N GLN A 30 -8.04 2.52 6.31
CA GLN A 30 -7.46 1.28 5.80
C GLN A 30 -8.58 0.31 5.41
N TYR A 31 -8.30 -0.58 4.47
CA TYR A 31 -9.24 -1.62 4.06
C TYR A 31 -8.84 -2.96 4.68
N ASP A 32 -9.79 -3.59 5.36
CA ASP A 32 -9.65 -4.95 5.89
C ASP A 32 -10.26 -5.95 4.92
N ALA A 33 -9.41 -6.71 4.23
CA ALA A 33 -9.85 -7.74 3.28
C ALA A 33 -10.51 -8.96 3.97
N VAL A 34 -10.33 -9.15 5.28
CA VAL A 34 -10.97 -10.24 6.03
C VAL A 34 -12.46 -9.98 6.21
N THR A 35 -12.79 -8.76 6.61
CA THR A 35 -14.18 -8.34 6.86
C THR A 35 -14.83 -7.65 5.66
N GLY A 36 -14.04 -7.23 4.67
CA GLY A 36 -14.50 -6.43 3.53
C GLY A 36 -14.90 -5.01 3.93
N GLN A 37 -14.37 -4.50 5.04
CA GLN A 37 -14.76 -3.22 5.62
C GLN A 37 -13.65 -2.17 5.56
N TRP A 38 -14.05 -0.92 5.43
CA TRP A 38 -13.17 0.21 5.67
C TRP A 38 -13.04 0.47 7.18
N ILE A 39 -11.79 0.55 7.64
CA ILE A 39 -11.48 0.84 9.04
C ILE A 39 -11.01 2.28 9.13
N THR A 40 -11.70 3.09 9.92
CA THR A 40 -11.27 4.45 10.23
C THR A 40 -10.02 4.41 11.11
N MET A 41 -8.97 5.09 10.66
CA MET A 41 -7.73 5.20 11.42
C MET A 41 -7.82 6.31 12.45
N THR A 42 -7.23 6.06 13.60
CA THR A 42 -6.95 7.06 14.64
C THR A 42 -5.47 7.44 14.59
N SER A 43 -5.06 8.50 15.29
CA SER A 43 -3.66 8.90 15.38
C SER A 43 -2.71 7.80 15.88
N SER A 44 -3.22 6.83 16.64
CA SER A 44 -2.47 5.67 17.14
C SER A 44 -2.50 4.46 16.22
N SER A 45 -3.27 4.48 15.14
CA SER A 45 -3.32 3.37 14.19
C SER A 45 -1.97 3.15 13.51
N PRO A 46 -1.46 1.90 13.46
CA PRO A 46 -0.13 1.64 12.92
C PRO A 46 -0.09 1.83 11.40
N ILE A 47 1.04 2.32 10.90
CA ILE A 47 1.40 2.38 9.47
C ILE A 47 2.50 1.35 9.24
N LYS A 48 2.22 0.40 8.37
CA LYS A 48 3.15 -0.71 8.08
C LYS A 48 3.45 -0.81 6.58
N PRO A 49 4.62 -1.29 6.21
CA PRO A 49 4.87 -1.70 4.82
C PRO A 49 3.84 -2.75 4.36
N LEU A 50 3.56 -2.79 3.07
CA LEU A 50 2.51 -3.61 2.45
C LEU A 50 1.07 -3.21 2.79
N ASP A 51 0.84 -2.29 3.73
CA ASP A 51 -0.47 -1.69 3.95
C ASP A 51 -0.64 -0.43 3.08
N ALA A 52 -1.86 -0.21 2.62
CA ALA A 52 -2.24 1.00 1.91
C ALA A 52 -3.22 1.82 2.75
N VAL A 53 -3.10 3.13 2.64
CA VAL A 53 -3.91 4.10 3.35
C VAL A 53 -4.66 4.97 2.35
N TRP A 54 -5.94 5.15 2.56
CA TRP A 54 -6.76 6.08 1.81
C TRP A 54 -6.90 7.36 2.62
N ILE A 55 -6.34 8.45 2.08
CA ILE A 55 -6.36 9.76 2.71
C ILE A 55 -6.79 10.83 1.70
N TYR A 56 -7.67 11.72 2.15
CA TYR A 56 -8.00 12.95 1.42
C TYR A 56 -7.03 14.06 1.84
N SER A 57 -6.57 14.86 0.91
CA SER A 57 -5.87 16.11 1.19
C SER A 57 -6.43 17.23 0.33
N ARG A 58 -6.78 18.34 0.97
CA ARG A 58 -7.30 19.53 0.29
C ARG A 58 -6.27 20.21 -0.60
N VAL A 59 -5.02 20.13 -0.21
CA VAL A 59 -3.87 20.75 -0.89
C VAL A 59 -2.76 19.74 -1.03
N ALA A 60 -1.88 19.93 -1.99
CA ALA A 60 -0.65 19.13 -2.07
C ALA A 60 0.20 19.40 -0.82
N ASP A 61 0.63 18.33 -0.17
CA ASP A 61 1.43 18.40 1.06
C ASP A 61 2.46 17.27 1.08
N LYS A 62 3.39 17.32 2.03
CA LYS A 62 4.48 16.35 2.18
C LYS A 62 4.45 15.72 3.57
N VAL A 63 4.65 14.42 3.61
CA VAL A 63 4.82 13.67 4.86
C VAL A 63 6.26 13.20 4.94
N SER A 64 6.98 13.65 5.98
CA SER A 64 8.34 13.19 6.25
C SER A 64 8.31 11.79 6.85
N LEU A 65 8.99 10.85 6.22
CA LEU A 65 9.11 9.48 6.70
C LEU A 65 10.48 9.28 7.37
N THR A 66 10.47 8.73 8.58
CA THR A 66 11.68 8.30 9.28
C THR A 66 11.68 6.79 9.32
N TYR A 67 12.62 6.16 8.63
CA TYR A 67 12.71 4.70 8.58
C TYR A 67 13.42 4.13 9.79
N ASP A 68 13.04 2.90 10.15
CA ASP A 68 13.77 2.11 11.13
C ASP A 68 15.15 1.78 10.59
N SER A 69 16.18 1.96 11.42
CA SER A 69 17.59 1.74 11.06
C SER A 69 18.13 0.37 11.47
N ASP A 70 17.28 -0.52 12.00
CA ASP A 70 17.70 -1.87 12.39
C ASP A 70 18.19 -2.66 11.16
N PRO A 71 19.47 -3.06 11.10
CA PRO A 71 20.01 -3.80 9.96
C PRO A 71 19.55 -5.27 9.91
N LEU A 72 18.91 -5.77 10.97
CA LEU A 72 18.45 -7.16 11.08
C LEU A 72 16.97 -7.32 10.73
N GLN A 73 16.35 -6.32 10.11
CA GLN A 73 14.96 -6.41 9.69
C GLN A 73 14.75 -7.52 8.67
N THR A 74 13.74 -8.33 8.91
CA THR A 74 13.25 -9.27 7.90
C THR A 74 12.24 -8.58 6.99
N PRO A 75 12.21 -8.90 5.69
CA PRO A 75 11.19 -8.37 4.79
C PRO A 75 9.78 -8.64 5.35
N PRO A 76 8.92 -7.63 5.44
CA PRO A 76 7.57 -7.82 5.94
C PRO A 76 6.73 -8.68 4.99
N THR A 77 5.74 -9.35 5.55
CA THR A 77 4.74 -10.11 4.80
C THR A 77 3.34 -9.64 5.14
N LYS A 78 2.41 -9.86 4.22
CA LYS A 78 0.98 -9.57 4.41
C LYS A 78 0.13 -10.72 3.92
N GLU A 79 -0.76 -11.18 4.79
CA GLU A 79 -1.77 -12.16 4.42
C GLU A 79 -2.82 -11.50 3.52
N LEU A 80 -3.00 -12.08 2.34
CA LEU A 80 -4.00 -11.67 1.37
C LEU A 80 -5.16 -12.65 1.35
N ARG A 81 -6.35 -12.12 1.11
CA ARG A 81 -7.58 -12.90 0.98
C ARG A 81 -7.99 -13.00 -0.49
N LYS A 82 -8.71 -14.05 -0.83
CA LYS A 82 -9.41 -14.14 -2.12
C LYS A 82 -10.28 -12.90 -2.31
N GLY A 83 -10.24 -12.31 -3.50
CA GLY A 83 -10.90 -11.04 -3.79
C GLY A 83 -9.96 -9.84 -3.67
N TRP A 84 -10.51 -8.66 -3.42
CA TRP A 84 -9.75 -7.42 -3.37
C TRP A 84 -9.02 -7.22 -2.04
N ASN A 85 -7.77 -6.80 -2.13
CA ASN A 85 -6.90 -6.44 -1.03
C ASN A 85 -6.29 -5.07 -1.30
N ALA A 86 -6.23 -4.21 -0.29
CA ALA A 86 -5.47 -2.98 -0.35
C ALA A 86 -4.02 -3.26 0.07
N ILE A 87 -3.07 -2.95 -0.80
CA ILE A 87 -1.66 -3.23 -0.58
C ILE A 87 -0.79 -1.99 -0.80
N GLY A 88 0.32 -1.91 -0.07
CA GLY A 88 1.37 -0.93 -0.28
C GLY A 88 2.50 -1.49 -1.13
N PHE A 89 3.11 -0.66 -1.95
CA PHE A 89 4.32 -1.01 -2.67
C PHE A 89 5.56 -0.78 -1.80
N THR A 90 6.46 -1.75 -1.74
CA THR A 90 7.64 -1.74 -0.85
C THR A 90 8.97 -1.49 -1.56
N GLY A 91 8.95 -1.17 -2.85
CA GLY A 91 10.13 -0.73 -3.59
C GLY A 91 10.43 0.75 -3.36
N LEU A 92 11.69 1.13 -3.40
CA LEU A 92 12.13 2.53 -3.46
C LEU A 92 12.24 3.04 -4.89
N GLU A 93 12.28 2.14 -5.86
CA GLU A 93 12.28 2.40 -7.30
C GLU A 93 11.08 1.70 -7.95
N PRO A 94 10.58 2.22 -9.07
CA PRO A 94 9.47 1.59 -9.79
C PRO A 94 9.84 0.17 -10.25
N LEU A 95 8.93 -0.79 -10.04
CA LEU A 95 9.12 -2.19 -10.42
C LEU A 95 7.89 -2.74 -11.13
N GLU A 96 8.10 -3.61 -12.11
CA GLU A 96 7.03 -4.27 -12.85
C GLU A 96 6.17 -5.16 -11.93
N ALA A 97 4.87 -5.20 -12.18
CA ALA A 97 3.91 -5.93 -11.37
C ALA A 97 4.26 -7.44 -11.28
N LYS A 98 4.68 -8.05 -12.39
CA LYS A 98 5.07 -9.48 -12.42
C LYS A 98 6.21 -9.80 -11.45
N PHE A 99 7.14 -8.89 -11.21
CA PHE A 99 8.22 -9.07 -10.24
C PHE A 99 7.80 -8.69 -8.82
N THR A 100 6.94 -7.67 -8.70
CA THR A 100 6.40 -7.26 -7.40
C THR A 100 5.59 -8.38 -6.73
N PHE A 101 4.84 -9.15 -7.51
CA PHE A 101 3.92 -10.18 -7.02
C PHE A 101 4.45 -11.61 -7.12
N LEU A 102 5.77 -11.81 -7.19
CA LEU A 102 6.38 -13.15 -7.30
C LEU A 102 5.94 -14.11 -6.18
N SER A 103 5.82 -13.63 -4.94
CA SER A 103 5.41 -14.47 -3.80
C SER A 103 3.96 -14.98 -3.88
N VAL A 104 3.14 -14.36 -4.72
CA VAL A 104 1.74 -14.73 -4.99
C VAL A 104 1.48 -14.95 -6.48
N GLN A 105 2.54 -15.31 -7.22
CA GLN A 105 2.53 -15.40 -8.67
C GLN A 105 1.37 -16.23 -9.23
N ASP A 106 1.00 -17.33 -8.59
CA ASP A 106 -0.05 -18.22 -9.10
C ASP A 106 -1.47 -17.77 -8.72
N LYS A 107 -1.60 -16.75 -7.90
CA LYS A 107 -2.87 -16.38 -7.26
C LYS A 107 -3.35 -14.97 -7.57
N TRP A 108 -2.45 -14.01 -7.87
CA TRP A 108 -2.89 -12.67 -8.24
C TRP A 108 -3.45 -12.64 -9.67
N VAL A 109 -4.42 -11.79 -9.91
CA VAL A 109 -5.13 -11.67 -11.19
C VAL A 109 -5.02 -10.28 -11.77
N ASN A 110 -5.39 -9.27 -10.99
CA ASN A 110 -5.42 -7.88 -11.40
C ASN A 110 -4.81 -6.99 -10.31
N CYS A 111 -4.22 -5.88 -10.75
CA CYS A 111 -3.75 -4.80 -9.89
C CYS A 111 -4.24 -3.45 -10.41
N LEU A 112 -4.63 -2.55 -9.51
CA LEU A 112 -5.24 -1.27 -9.85
C LEU A 112 -4.69 -0.16 -8.95
N GLY A 113 -4.03 0.84 -9.56
CA GLY A 113 -3.58 2.06 -8.89
C GLY A 113 -4.63 3.17 -8.94
N PHE A 114 -4.42 4.22 -8.17
CA PHE A 114 -5.25 5.42 -8.20
C PHE A 114 -4.37 6.63 -8.55
N ASN A 115 -4.82 7.40 -9.54
CA ASN A 115 -4.16 8.61 -9.99
C ASN A 115 -4.75 9.82 -9.24
N GLU A 116 -4.00 10.36 -8.32
CA GLU A 116 -4.43 11.48 -7.47
C GLU A 116 -4.58 12.80 -8.24
N GLU A 117 -3.82 13.02 -9.30
CA GLU A 117 -3.93 14.23 -10.13
C GLU A 117 -5.22 14.23 -10.94
N LYS A 118 -5.56 13.07 -11.52
CA LYS A 118 -6.76 12.89 -12.35
C LYS A 118 -8.00 12.51 -11.54
N GLN A 119 -7.85 12.19 -10.25
CA GLN A 119 -8.92 11.72 -9.35
C GLN A 119 -9.67 10.52 -9.94
N GLN A 120 -8.93 9.56 -10.50
CA GLN A 120 -9.49 8.35 -11.12
C GLN A 120 -8.54 7.17 -10.97
N TYR A 121 -9.07 5.98 -11.13
CA TYR A 121 -8.24 4.78 -11.20
C TYR A 121 -7.38 4.77 -12.47
N ASP A 122 -6.16 4.24 -12.35
CA ASP A 122 -5.28 3.98 -13.48
C ASP A 122 -5.81 2.84 -14.36
N GLN A 123 -5.12 2.59 -15.47
CA GLN A 123 -5.38 1.41 -16.26
C GLN A 123 -5.10 0.14 -15.43
N MET A 124 -6.06 -0.77 -15.43
CA MET A 124 -5.91 -2.04 -14.72
C MET A 124 -4.75 -2.86 -15.28
N ILE A 125 -3.88 -3.30 -14.40
CA ILE A 125 -2.81 -4.26 -14.72
C ILE A 125 -3.38 -5.66 -14.60
N ILE A 126 -3.28 -6.43 -15.68
CA ILE A 126 -3.82 -7.79 -15.79
C ILE A 126 -2.65 -8.75 -15.96
N LYS A 127 -2.54 -9.73 -15.08
CA LYS A 127 -1.51 -10.77 -15.12
C LYS A 127 -1.46 -11.45 -16.50
N GLY A 128 -0.25 -11.59 -17.05
CA GLY A 128 -0.01 -12.22 -18.34
C GLY A 128 -0.44 -11.40 -19.55
N ARG A 129 -0.92 -10.17 -19.36
CA ARG A 129 -1.35 -9.28 -20.46
C ARG A 129 -0.54 -7.98 -20.53
N ASN A 130 -0.44 -7.27 -19.43
CA ASN A 130 0.29 -6.01 -19.29
C ASN A 130 0.99 -5.90 -17.92
N ASP A 131 1.43 -7.03 -17.38
CA ASP A 131 2.07 -7.15 -16.06
C ASP A 131 3.54 -6.70 -16.04
N ASP A 132 4.05 -6.20 -17.15
CA ASP A 132 5.24 -5.37 -17.27
C ASP A 132 5.00 -3.90 -16.88
N ALA A 133 3.74 -3.49 -16.68
CA ALA A 133 3.42 -2.19 -16.11
C ALA A 133 4.00 -2.06 -14.70
N ARG A 134 4.48 -0.85 -14.37
CA ARG A 134 5.22 -0.61 -13.12
C ARG A 134 4.34 -0.10 -12.01
N LEU A 135 4.64 -0.58 -10.80
CA LEU A 135 4.18 0.00 -9.55
C LEU A 135 5.22 1.02 -9.06
N TYR A 136 4.76 2.03 -8.36
CA TYR A 136 5.58 3.17 -7.95
C TYR A 136 5.70 3.28 -6.43
N PRO A 137 6.85 3.76 -5.92
CA PRO A 137 7.04 4.03 -4.50
C PRO A 137 5.92 4.93 -3.93
N TYR A 138 5.62 4.73 -2.66
CA TYR A 138 4.65 5.49 -1.86
C TYR A 138 3.19 5.36 -2.30
N SER A 139 2.90 4.61 -3.36
CA SER A 139 1.54 4.40 -3.86
C SER A 139 0.89 3.17 -3.25
N GLY A 140 -0.40 3.27 -2.97
CA GLY A 140 -1.27 2.16 -2.62
C GLY A 140 -1.92 1.57 -3.87
N TYR A 141 -2.21 0.28 -3.81
CA TYR A 141 -2.81 -0.47 -4.91
C TYR A 141 -3.91 -1.40 -4.41
N TRP A 142 -4.88 -1.65 -5.26
CA TRP A 142 -5.81 -2.75 -5.14
C TRP A 142 -5.24 -3.97 -5.84
N LEU A 143 -5.18 -5.09 -5.14
CA LEU A 143 -4.74 -6.37 -5.70
C LEU A 143 -5.88 -7.39 -5.60
N PHE A 144 -6.31 -7.91 -6.74
CA PHE A 144 -7.32 -8.98 -6.78
C PHE A 144 -6.65 -10.34 -6.78
N MET A 145 -7.05 -11.18 -5.83
CA MET A 145 -6.54 -12.53 -5.63
C MET A 145 -7.59 -13.57 -6.00
N SER A 146 -7.19 -14.62 -6.74
CA SER A 146 -8.05 -15.79 -7.02
C SER A 146 -8.20 -16.72 -5.81
N ASP A 147 -7.21 -16.70 -4.90
CA ASP A 147 -7.17 -17.47 -3.67
C ASP A 147 -6.35 -16.75 -2.60
N ASN A 148 -6.42 -17.22 -1.34
CA ASN A 148 -5.61 -16.68 -0.25
C ASN A 148 -4.11 -16.90 -0.51
N GLY A 149 -3.29 -15.95 -0.05
CA GLY A 149 -1.84 -16.02 -0.21
C GLY A 149 -1.10 -15.10 0.73
N THR A 150 0.21 -15.21 0.76
CA THR A 150 1.08 -14.33 1.57
C THR A 150 1.96 -13.51 0.63
N LEU A 151 1.74 -12.20 0.60
CA LEU A 151 2.58 -11.28 -0.14
C LEU A 151 3.82 -10.98 0.68
N ALA A 152 4.99 -11.18 0.10
CA ALA A 152 6.26 -10.77 0.69
C ALA A 152 6.72 -9.43 0.09
N ALA A 153 7.31 -8.57 0.92
CA ALA A 153 7.94 -7.35 0.45
C ALA A 153 9.13 -7.65 -0.46
N ILE A 154 9.41 -6.74 -1.37
CA ILE A 154 10.54 -6.84 -2.30
C ILE A 154 11.86 -6.60 -1.56
N SER A 155 11.82 -5.76 -0.54
CA SER A 155 12.97 -5.40 0.31
C SER A 155 12.52 -5.15 1.75
N ALA A 156 13.46 -5.26 2.67
CA ALA A 156 13.25 -4.86 4.06
C ALA A 156 13.42 -3.34 4.25
#